data_253ed565703bb1fd7d1c7ed70d1cf36a
#
_entry.id   253ed565703bb1fd7d1c7ed70d1cf36a
#
_cell.length_a   1.000
_cell.length_b   1.000
_cell.length_c   1.000
_cell.angle_alpha   90.00
_cell.angle_beta   90.00
_cell.angle_gamma   90.00
#
_symmetry.space_group_name_H-M   'P 1'
#
loop_
_entity.id
_entity.type
_entity.pdbx_description
1 polymer ?
#
loop_
_entity_poly.entity_id
_entity_poly.type
_entity_poly.pdbx_seq_one_letter_code
_entity_poly.pdbx_strand_id
1 'polypeptide(L)'
;MIKNIELEKAAYDFKAKMPLHQAIPLGLQHVFAMFVGNLTPLLIITSACGLAGGEFADLQISLLQNAMFVAGIVTLVQLFSIGPVGGQVPIIMGTSSGFLGVFNSVAASMGGGVLAYGAIMGASILGGLFETVLGFFLKPLRKFFPSVVTGTVVLSIGLSLISVGVNSFGGGNAAKDFGSMENLLLAVFVLVVILFFKHWTKGFLSSSSILIGIVAGYIAAFIMGFILPTTGVTADGVEFTKAWVLNWNKVAQASWFAIPKLVPVKIIFDMRASCRCSSCSSSRPLRPSATSPA
;
A
#
# COMPACT_ATOMS: atom_id res chain seq x y z
N MET A 1 15.83 19.63 -31.18
CA MET A 1 15.12 18.47 -31.76
C MET A 1 15.92 17.17 -31.67
N ILE A 2 17.19 17.16 -32.12
CA ILE A 2 18.09 15.98 -32.09
C ILE A 2 18.32 15.46 -30.66
N LYS A 3 18.51 16.36 -29.68
CA LYS A 3 18.75 16.01 -28.28
C LYS A 3 17.58 15.28 -27.59
N ASN A 4 16.34 15.52 -28.02
CA ASN A 4 15.15 14.82 -27.52
C ASN A 4 15.02 13.40 -28.09
N ILE A 5 15.46 13.18 -29.33
CA ILE A 5 15.45 11.87 -29.99
C ILE A 5 16.50 10.94 -29.38
N GLU A 6 17.66 11.46 -28.99
CA GLU A 6 18.69 10.69 -28.28
C GLU A 6 18.25 10.32 -26.87
N LEU A 7 17.52 11.21 -26.16
CA LEU A 7 16.95 10.95 -24.85
C LEU A 7 15.82 9.90 -24.91
N GLU A 8 14.97 9.94 -25.94
CA GLU A 8 13.95 8.90 -26.14
C GLU A 8 14.57 7.53 -26.43
N LYS A 9 15.62 7.47 -27.27
CA LYS A 9 16.34 6.21 -27.52
C LYS A 9 17.05 5.70 -26.27
N ALA A 10 17.66 6.59 -25.48
CA ALA A 10 18.31 6.23 -24.21
C ALA A 10 17.34 5.71 -23.15
N ALA A 11 16.07 6.16 -23.15
CA ALA A 11 15.05 5.71 -22.20
C ALA A 11 14.67 4.22 -22.38
N TYR A 12 14.89 3.66 -23.57
CA TYR A 12 14.61 2.25 -23.89
C TYR A 12 15.86 1.38 -23.94
N ASP A 13 17.04 1.96 -23.75
CA ASP A 13 18.31 1.21 -23.74
C ASP A 13 18.76 0.91 -22.31
N PHE A 14 18.80 -0.36 -21.94
CA PHE A 14 19.23 -0.84 -20.62
C PHE A 14 20.65 -0.45 -20.22
N LYS A 15 21.51 -0.17 -21.20
CA LYS A 15 22.93 0.18 -20.99
C LYS A 15 23.20 1.68 -21.11
N ALA A 16 22.20 2.48 -21.41
CA ALA A 16 22.37 3.92 -21.54
C ALA A 16 22.77 4.57 -20.21
N LYS A 17 23.84 5.32 -20.22
CA LYS A 17 24.30 6.10 -19.06
C LYS A 17 23.57 7.44 -19.05
N MET A 18 22.60 7.58 -18.15
CA MET A 18 21.89 8.84 -17.94
C MET A 18 22.74 9.80 -17.09
N PRO A 19 22.84 11.09 -17.43
CA PRO A 19 23.56 12.06 -16.61
C PRO A 19 22.88 12.25 -15.27
N LEU A 20 23.68 12.40 -14.19
CA LEU A 20 23.21 12.45 -12.79
C LEU A 20 22.16 13.52 -12.55
N HIS A 21 22.26 14.68 -13.19
CA HIS A 21 21.29 15.78 -13.01
C HIS A 21 19.86 15.43 -13.50
N GLN A 22 19.73 14.42 -14.38
CA GLN A 22 18.43 13.88 -14.83
C GLN A 22 18.05 12.61 -14.05
N ALA A 23 19.03 11.79 -13.70
CA ALA A 23 18.80 10.55 -12.96
C ALA A 23 18.27 10.81 -11.55
N ILE A 24 18.80 11.84 -10.84
CA ILE A 24 18.37 12.17 -9.48
C ILE A 24 16.89 12.58 -9.41
N PRO A 25 16.41 13.57 -10.21
CA PRO A 25 14.98 13.93 -10.18
C PRO A 25 14.05 12.78 -10.57
N LEU A 26 14.42 11.98 -11.57
CA LEU A 26 13.63 10.82 -11.98
C LEU A 26 13.62 9.73 -10.90
N GLY A 27 14.78 9.46 -10.28
CA GLY A 27 14.86 8.53 -9.16
C GLY A 27 14.00 8.98 -7.98
N LEU A 28 14.09 10.26 -7.60
CA LEU A 28 13.28 10.85 -6.55
C LEU A 28 11.78 10.74 -6.85
N GLN A 29 11.38 11.01 -8.09
CA GLN A 29 10.00 10.84 -8.56
C GLN A 29 9.52 9.39 -8.38
N HIS A 30 10.34 8.40 -8.72
CA HIS A 30 10.00 6.99 -8.54
C HIS A 30 9.84 6.64 -7.05
N VAL A 31 10.71 7.16 -6.18
CA VAL A 31 10.61 6.95 -4.73
C VAL A 31 9.28 7.52 -4.20
N PHE A 32 8.90 8.74 -4.59
CA PHE A 32 7.64 9.34 -4.15
C PHE A 32 6.41 8.62 -4.71
N ALA A 33 6.44 8.20 -5.97
CA ALA A 33 5.33 7.44 -6.56
C ALA A 33 5.14 6.07 -5.86
N MET A 34 6.24 5.39 -5.55
CA MET A 34 6.24 4.10 -4.85
C MET A 34 5.85 4.23 -3.38
N PHE A 35 6.19 5.33 -2.73
CA PHE A 35 5.91 5.55 -1.31
C PHE A 35 4.45 5.25 -0.96
N VAL A 36 3.52 5.87 -1.68
CA VAL A 36 2.08 5.65 -1.47
C VAL A 36 1.66 4.24 -1.82
N GLY A 37 2.13 3.72 -2.96
CA GLY A 37 1.82 2.36 -3.42
C GLY A 37 2.26 1.28 -2.44
N ASN A 38 3.35 1.49 -1.73
CA ASN A 38 3.88 0.54 -0.75
C ASN A 38 3.20 0.66 0.62
N LEU A 39 2.86 1.87 1.05
CA LEU A 39 2.22 2.10 2.35
C LEU A 39 0.75 1.69 2.36
N THR A 40 0.01 1.93 1.28
CA THR A 40 -1.43 1.68 1.21
C THR A 40 -1.81 0.24 1.55
N PRO A 41 -1.22 -0.82 0.95
CA PRO A 41 -1.56 -2.19 1.30
C PRO A 41 -1.34 -2.49 2.78
N LEU A 42 -0.25 -1.98 3.36
CA LEU A 42 0.08 -2.22 4.75
C LEU A 42 -0.88 -1.50 5.71
N LEU A 43 -1.27 -0.27 5.39
CA LEU A 43 -2.30 0.46 6.14
C LEU A 43 -3.63 -0.30 6.15
N ILE A 44 -4.02 -0.90 5.02
CA ILE A 44 -5.23 -1.70 4.92
C ILE A 44 -5.13 -2.94 5.79
N ILE A 45 -4.02 -3.68 5.73
CA ILE A 45 -3.81 -4.90 6.51
C ILE A 45 -3.79 -4.58 8.02
N THR A 46 -3.06 -3.55 8.43
CA THR A 46 -3.01 -3.13 9.84
C THR A 46 -4.38 -2.68 10.34
N SER A 47 -5.15 -1.98 9.51
CA SER A 47 -6.53 -1.58 9.82
C SER A 47 -7.45 -2.79 9.94
N ALA A 48 -7.37 -3.76 9.02
CA ALA A 48 -8.15 -4.99 9.07
C ALA A 48 -7.83 -5.86 10.31
N CYS A 49 -6.58 -5.81 10.78
CA CYS A 49 -6.15 -6.45 12.02
C CYS A 49 -6.53 -5.63 13.28
N GLY A 50 -7.13 -4.45 13.15
CA GLY A 50 -7.44 -3.57 14.29
C GLY A 50 -6.21 -2.94 14.94
N LEU A 51 -5.09 -2.85 14.21
CA LEU A 51 -3.83 -2.25 14.68
C LEU A 51 -3.71 -0.78 14.25
N ALA A 52 -4.78 -0.16 13.76
CA ALA A 52 -4.78 1.21 13.30
C ALA A 52 -5.07 2.18 14.46
N GLY A 53 -4.08 2.97 14.83
CA GLY A 53 -4.22 4.02 15.86
C GLY A 53 -4.25 3.51 17.32
N GLY A 54 -4.57 4.39 18.24
CA GLY A 54 -4.64 4.07 19.69
C GLY A 54 -3.31 3.55 20.26
N GLU A 55 -3.37 2.49 21.05
CA GLU A 55 -2.21 1.84 21.65
C GLU A 55 -1.23 1.25 20.62
N PHE A 56 -1.70 0.91 19.42
CA PHE A 56 -0.90 0.28 18.39
C PHE A 56 -0.29 1.25 17.37
N ALA A 57 -0.44 2.57 17.59
CA ALA A 57 0.06 3.58 16.64
C ALA A 57 1.58 3.46 16.42
N ASP A 58 2.36 3.25 17.47
CA ASP A 58 3.82 3.09 17.39
C ASP A 58 4.22 1.80 16.68
N LEU A 59 3.46 0.72 16.91
CA LEU A 59 3.65 -0.53 16.20
C LEU A 59 3.35 -0.36 14.70
N GLN A 60 2.25 0.30 14.36
CA GLN A 60 1.88 0.58 12.97
C GLN A 60 2.96 1.39 12.26
N ILE A 61 3.48 2.45 12.88
CA ILE A 61 4.58 3.27 12.34
C ILE A 61 5.83 2.39 12.12
N SER A 62 6.19 1.56 13.09
CA SER A 62 7.32 0.65 12.99
C SER A 62 7.18 -0.34 11.82
N LEU A 63 5.98 -0.88 11.60
CA LEU A 63 5.67 -1.76 10.48
C LEU A 63 5.79 -1.03 9.12
N LEU A 64 5.31 0.21 9.05
CA LEU A 64 5.43 1.04 7.86
C LEU A 64 6.90 1.35 7.51
N GLN A 65 7.70 1.70 8.52
CA GLN A 65 9.15 1.93 8.34
C GLN A 65 9.87 0.67 7.84
N ASN A 66 9.55 -0.50 8.41
CA ASN A 66 10.10 -1.77 7.98
C ASN A 66 9.74 -2.09 6.53
N ALA A 67 8.49 -1.86 6.12
CA ALA A 67 8.05 -2.10 4.75
C ALA A 67 8.84 -1.25 3.75
N MET A 68 9.08 0.03 4.07
CA MET A 68 9.88 0.92 3.24
C MET A 68 11.35 0.47 3.17
N PHE A 69 11.93 0.08 4.30
CA PHE A 69 13.31 -0.38 4.37
C PHE A 69 13.52 -1.68 3.57
N VAL A 70 12.64 -2.66 3.78
CA VAL A 70 12.68 -3.93 3.04
C VAL A 70 12.46 -3.73 1.54
N ALA A 71 11.51 -2.85 1.15
CA ALA A 71 11.29 -2.50 -0.25
C ALA A 71 12.55 -1.92 -0.90
N GLY A 72 13.29 -1.07 -0.19
CA GLY A 72 14.57 -0.54 -0.63
C GLY A 72 15.61 -1.63 -0.87
N ILE A 73 15.80 -2.54 0.10
CA ILE A 73 16.75 -3.66 -0.02
C ILE A 73 16.37 -4.57 -1.19
N VAL A 74 15.10 -4.97 -1.30
CA VAL A 74 14.63 -5.86 -2.37
C VAL A 74 14.77 -5.20 -3.74
N THR A 75 14.54 -3.89 -3.83
CA THR A 75 14.78 -3.11 -5.06
C THR A 75 16.25 -3.10 -5.45
N LEU A 76 17.18 -2.96 -4.49
CA LEU A 76 18.62 -3.06 -4.75
C LEU A 76 19.00 -4.45 -5.24
N VAL A 77 18.48 -5.51 -4.64
CA VAL A 77 18.69 -6.90 -5.10
C VAL A 77 18.15 -7.10 -6.53
N GLN A 78 16.99 -6.50 -6.85
CA GLN A 78 16.41 -6.54 -8.19
C GLN A 78 17.29 -5.85 -9.23
N LEU A 79 17.91 -4.72 -8.87
CA LEU A 79 18.78 -3.95 -9.76
C LEU A 79 20.16 -4.59 -9.95
N PHE A 80 20.79 -5.03 -8.86
CA PHE A 80 22.19 -5.52 -8.89
C PHE A 80 22.32 -7.03 -8.99
N SER A 81 21.23 -7.75 -9.09
CA SER A 81 21.12 -9.22 -9.11
C SER A 81 22.18 -9.96 -8.28
N ILE A 82 21.75 -10.71 -7.29
CA ILE A 82 22.62 -11.53 -6.45
C ILE A 82 22.45 -13.00 -6.88
N GLY A 83 23.40 -13.51 -7.66
CA GLY A 83 23.33 -14.87 -8.22
C GLY A 83 22.12 -15.03 -9.17
N PRO A 84 21.23 -16.00 -8.95
CA PRO A 84 20.06 -16.22 -9.81
C PRO A 84 18.88 -15.30 -9.48
N VAL A 85 18.99 -14.45 -8.45
CA VAL A 85 17.92 -13.56 -7.98
C VAL A 85 18.16 -12.15 -8.48
N GLY A 86 17.14 -11.54 -9.06
CA GLY A 86 17.17 -10.19 -9.61
C GLY A 86 17.16 -10.19 -11.15
N GLY A 87 16.30 -9.36 -11.73
CA GLY A 87 16.10 -9.29 -13.19
C GLY A 87 16.94 -8.22 -13.89
N GLN A 88 17.76 -7.44 -13.15
CA GLN A 88 18.50 -6.27 -13.65
C GLN A 88 17.61 -5.23 -14.37
N VAL A 89 16.33 -5.19 -13.98
CA VAL A 89 15.34 -4.28 -14.54
C VAL A 89 15.05 -3.20 -13.49
N PRO A 90 14.95 -1.92 -13.85
CA PRO A 90 14.67 -0.82 -12.93
C PRO A 90 13.19 -0.82 -12.51
N ILE A 91 12.77 -1.88 -11.81
CA ILE A 91 11.45 -2.03 -11.22
C ILE A 91 11.60 -1.89 -9.71
N ILE A 92 10.83 -0.99 -9.13
CA ILE A 92 10.78 -0.82 -7.69
C ILE A 92 9.89 -1.93 -7.11
N MET A 93 10.45 -2.68 -6.17
CA MET A 93 9.75 -3.75 -5.47
C MET A 93 9.09 -3.19 -4.21
N GLY A 94 7.86 -3.60 -3.96
CA GLY A 94 7.08 -3.13 -2.81
C GLY A 94 6.05 -4.14 -2.35
N THR A 95 5.22 -3.74 -1.39
CA THR A 95 4.15 -4.58 -0.84
C THR A 95 3.10 -4.87 -1.92
N SER A 96 2.79 -6.14 -2.15
CA SER A 96 1.81 -6.55 -3.15
C SER A 96 0.38 -6.31 -2.68
N SER A 97 -0.41 -5.61 -3.48
CA SER A 97 -1.85 -5.45 -3.26
C SER A 97 -2.68 -6.69 -3.69
N GLY A 98 -2.07 -7.61 -4.44
CA GLY A 98 -2.75 -8.79 -4.97
C GLY A 98 -3.27 -9.75 -3.88
N PHE A 99 -2.63 -9.76 -2.71
CA PHE A 99 -2.98 -10.63 -1.59
C PHE A 99 -3.88 -9.98 -0.54
N LEU A 100 -4.28 -8.71 -0.72
CA LEU A 100 -5.08 -7.97 0.27
C LEU A 100 -6.39 -8.69 0.64
N GLY A 101 -7.09 -9.27 -0.34
CA GLY A 101 -8.31 -10.03 -0.09
C GLY A 101 -8.07 -11.24 0.82
N VAL A 102 -6.96 -11.96 0.59
CA VAL A 102 -6.57 -13.12 1.41
C VAL A 102 -6.19 -12.67 2.81
N PHE A 103 -5.38 -11.64 2.95
CA PHE A 103 -4.94 -11.11 4.25
C PHE A 103 -6.11 -10.58 5.08
N ASN A 104 -7.05 -9.87 4.47
CA ASN A 104 -8.27 -9.43 5.14
C ASN A 104 -9.13 -10.62 5.60
N SER A 105 -9.23 -11.68 4.80
CA SER A 105 -9.92 -12.91 5.18
C SER A 105 -9.24 -13.64 6.34
N VAL A 106 -7.90 -13.66 6.38
CA VAL A 106 -7.14 -14.22 7.51
C VAL A 106 -7.34 -13.38 8.75
N ALA A 107 -7.23 -12.04 8.65
CA ALA A 107 -7.46 -11.12 9.76
C ALA A 107 -8.86 -11.32 10.38
N ALA A 108 -9.90 -11.37 9.55
CA ALA A 108 -11.28 -11.58 9.99
C ALA A 108 -11.46 -12.95 10.66
N SER A 109 -10.84 -14.03 10.11
CA SER A 109 -11.00 -15.38 10.64
C SER A 109 -10.31 -15.60 11.99
N MET A 110 -9.28 -14.81 12.30
CA MET A 110 -8.52 -14.88 13.55
C MET A 110 -8.98 -13.86 14.60
N GLY A 111 -10.00 -13.05 14.28
CA GLY A 111 -10.54 -12.04 15.21
C GLY A 111 -9.66 -10.79 15.35
N GLY A 112 -8.71 -10.56 14.41
CA GLY A 112 -7.83 -9.40 14.44
C GLY A 112 -6.68 -9.49 15.44
N GLY A 113 -6.12 -8.32 15.80
CA GLY A 113 -5.03 -8.19 16.77
C GLY A 113 -3.65 -8.53 16.21
N VAL A 114 -2.66 -8.43 17.10
CA VAL A 114 -1.24 -8.71 16.79
C VAL A 114 -1.04 -10.18 16.36
N LEU A 115 -1.84 -11.11 16.89
CA LEU A 115 -1.82 -12.53 16.52
C LEU A 115 -2.21 -12.75 15.06
N ALA A 116 -3.27 -12.09 14.59
CA ALA A 116 -3.70 -12.17 13.20
C ALA A 116 -2.64 -11.62 12.25
N TYR A 117 -2.02 -10.50 12.60
CA TYR A 117 -0.90 -9.96 11.83
C TYR A 117 0.31 -10.90 11.80
N GLY A 118 0.65 -11.51 12.94
CA GLY A 118 1.71 -12.53 13.02
C GLY A 118 1.46 -13.76 12.15
N ALA A 119 0.20 -14.20 12.06
CA ALA A 119 -0.21 -15.29 11.17
C ALA A 119 -0.16 -14.89 9.68
N ILE A 120 -0.51 -13.66 9.33
CA ILE A 120 -0.34 -13.11 7.97
C ILE A 120 1.14 -13.10 7.58
N MET A 121 2.03 -12.69 8.49
CA MET A 121 3.48 -12.70 8.25
C MET A 121 3.99 -14.14 8.02
N GLY A 122 3.58 -15.09 8.86
CA GLY A 122 3.93 -16.50 8.68
C GLY A 122 3.43 -17.09 7.37
N ALA A 123 2.17 -16.82 7.02
CA ALA A 123 1.57 -17.23 5.75
C ALA A 123 2.28 -16.60 4.53
N SER A 124 2.70 -15.33 4.65
CA SER A 124 3.45 -14.64 3.59
C SER A 124 4.82 -15.26 3.33
N ILE A 125 5.52 -15.71 4.38
CA ILE A 125 6.82 -16.40 4.22
C ILE A 125 6.63 -17.72 3.46
N LEU A 126 5.65 -18.52 3.85
CA LEU A 126 5.35 -19.80 3.17
C LEU A 126 4.85 -19.56 1.74
N GLY A 127 4.01 -18.55 1.53
CA GLY A 127 3.56 -18.14 0.19
C GLY A 127 4.72 -17.71 -0.70
N GLY A 128 5.64 -16.89 -0.19
CA GLY A 128 6.84 -16.47 -0.92
C GLY A 128 7.78 -17.61 -1.27
N LEU A 129 7.94 -18.60 -0.36
CA LEU A 129 8.70 -19.80 -0.66
C LEU A 129 8.06 -20.60 -1.80
N PHE A 130 6.73 -20.77 -1.77
CA PHE A 130 5.98 -21.42 -2.81
C PHE A 130 6.07 -20.67 -4.15
N GLU A 131 5.94 -19.36 -4.16
CA GLU A 131 6.14 -18.52 -5.36
C GLU A 131 7.56 -18.65 -5.92
N THR A 132 8.57 -18.74 -5.07
CA THR A 132 9.96 -18.98 -5.49
C THR A 132 10.10 -20.30 -6.23
N VAL A 133 9.52 -21.39 -5.70
CA VAL A 133 9.50 -22.69 -6.36
C VAL A 133 8.77 -22.63 -7.69
N LEU A 134 7.59 -21.99 -7.72
CA LEU A 134 6.84 -21.79 -8.98
C LEU A 134 7.64 -20.97 -10.00
N GLY A 135 8.44 -20.01 -9.56
CA GLY A 135 9.30 -19.20 -10.42
C GLY A 135 10.28 -20.05 -11.24
N PHE A 136 10.85 -21.10 -10.67
CA PHE A 136 11.71 -22.04 -11.41
C PHE A 136 10.96 -22.80 -12.50
N PHE A 137 9.68 -23.08 -12.27
CA PHE A 137 8.81 -23.79 -13.23
C PHE A 137 8.01 -22.85 -14.14
N LEU A 138 8.29 -21.56 -14.13
CA LEU A 138 7.50 -20.58 -14.88
C LEU A 138 7.51 -20.81 -16.39
N LYS A 139 8.64 -21.24 -16.97
CA LYS A 139 8.75 -21.51 -18.41
C LYS A 139 7.71 -22.55 -18.90
N PRO A 140 7.59 -23.75 -18.32
CA PRO A 140 6.54 -24.71 -18.71
C PRO A 140 5.14 -24.24 -18.31
N LEU A 141 4.99 -23.55 -17.16
CA LEU A 141 3.70 -23.07 -16.69
C LEU A 141 3.11 -21.95 -17.57
N ARG A 142 3.94 -21.18 -18.26
CA ARG A 142 3.50 -20.08 -19.12
C ARG A 142 2.48 -20.51 -20.19
N LYS A 143 2.51 -21.78 -20.61
CA LYS A 143 1.52 -22.33 -21.56
C LYS A 143 0.11 -22.36 -20.98
N PHE A 144 -0.03 -22.46 -19.65
CA PHE A 144 -1.33 -22.51 -18.95
C PHE A 144 -1.86 -21.13 -18.56
N PHE A 145 -1.07 -20.06 -18.75
CA PHE A 145 -1.45 -18.68 -18.47
C PHE A 145 -1.63 -17.87 -19.77
N PRO A 146 -2.70 -18.12 -20.53
CA PRO A 146 -3.03 -17.27 -21.67
C PRO A 146 -3.34 -15.84 -21.21
N SER A 147 -3.26 -14.87 -22.11
CA SER A 147 -3.49 -13.44 -21.82
C SER A 147 -4.85 -13.16 -21.17
N VAL A 148 -5.86 -13.99 -21.46
CA VAL A 148 -7.20 -13.90 -20.85
C VAL A 148 -7.12 -14.13 -19.33
N VAL A 149 -6.40 -15.16 -18.88
CA VAL A 149 -6.24 -15.48 -17.45
C VAL A 149 -5.54 -14.32 -16.74
N THR A 150 -4.45 -13.82 -17.31
CA THR A 150 -3.72 -12.67 -16.75
C THR A 150 -4.61 -11.44 -16.67
N GLY A 151 -5.38 -11.15 -17.72
CA GLY A 151 -6.34 -10.03 -17.74
C GLY A 151 -7.43 -10.17 -16.68
N THR A 152 -7.98 -11.37 -16.50
CA THR A 152 -9.00 -11.63 -15.47
C THR A 152 -8.45 -11.44 -14.06
N VAL A 153 -7.21 -11.89 -13.79
CA VAL A 153 -6.55 -11.68 -12.49
C VAL A 153 -6.36 -10.21 -12.21
N VAL A 154 -5.84 -9.44 -13.17
CA VAL A 154 -5.65 -7.98 -13.02
C VAL A 154 -7.00 -7.27 -12.79
N LEU A 155 -8.05 -7.66 -13.51
CA LEU A 155 -9.40 -7.13 -13.33
C LEU A 155 -9.92 -7.43 -11.92
N SER A 156 -9.76 -8.66 -11.45
CA SER A 156 -10.21 -9.07 -10.10
C SER A 156 -9.49 -8.29 -8.99
N ILE A 157 -8.18 -8.06 -9.14
CA ILE A 157 -7.41 -7.21 -8.22
C ILE A 157 -7.95 -5.78 -8.24
N GLY A 158 -8.18 -5.21 -9.44
CA GLY A 158 -8.74 -3.87 -9.58
C GLY A 158 -10.11 -3.72 -8.91
N LEU A 159 -11.01 -4.67 -9.12
CA LEU A 159 -12.34 -4.69 -8.49
C LEU A 159 -12.25 -4.80 -6.95
N SER A 160 -11.34 -5.62 -6.43
CA SER A 160 -11.12 -5.74 -4.98
C SER A 160 -10.62 -4.43 -4.36
N LEU A 161 -9.83 -3.65 -5.09
CA LEU A 161 -9.31 -2.37 -4.63
C LEU A 161 -10.34 -1.23 -4.66
N ILE A 162 -11.45 -1.37 -5.40
CA ILE A 162 -12.53 -0.36 -5.42
C ILE A 162 -13.10 -0.13 -4.01
N SER A 163 -13.40 -1.22 -3.28
CA SER A 163 -13.92 -1.12 -1.90
C SER A 163 -12.95 -0.37 -0.98
N VAL A 164 -11.66 -0.60 -1.16
CA VAL A 164 -10.61 0.09 -0.41
C VAL A 164 -10.57 1.59 -0.78
N GLY A 165 -10.69 1.90 -2.06
CA GLY A 165 -10.77 3.27 -2.54
C GLY A 165 -11.96 4.00 -1.93
N VAL A 166 -13.16 3.42 -1.96
CA VAL A 166 -14.38 4.00 -1.39
C VAL A 166 -14.21 4.26 0.12
N ASN A 167 -13.66 3.29 0.85
CA ASN A 167 -13.40 3.47 2.28
C ASN A 167 -12.38 4.61 2.54
N SER A 168 -11.37 4.74 1.70
CA SER A 168 -10.38 5.82 1.82
C SER A 168 -10.99 7.19 1.54
N PHE A 169 -11.94 7.28 0.59
CA PHE A 169 -12.71 8.50 0.34
C PHE A 169 -13.56 8.92 1.54
N GLY A 170 -14.08 7.96 2.30
CA GLY A 170 -14.82 8.22 3.54
C GLY A 170 -13.96 8.66 4.73
N GLY A 171 -12.63 8.69 4.61
CA GLY A 171 -11.71 9.01 5.72
C GLY A 171 -10.97 7.80 6.29
N GLY A 172 -11.23 6.58 5.77
CA GLY A 172 -10.62 5.32 6.19
C GLY A 172 -11.47 4.55 7.22
N ASN A 173 -11.26 3.24 7.29
CA ASN A 173 -12.09 2.32 8.12
C ASN A 173 -12.05 2.61 9.63
N ALA A 174 -11.02 3.30 10.13
CA ALA A 174 -10.85 3.64 11.54
C ALA A 174 -11.34 5.06 11.89
N ALA A 175 -11.82 5.82 10.90
CA ALA A 175 -12.26 7.19 11.12
C ALA A 175 -13.64 7.20 11.83
N LYS A 176 -13.74 7.95 12.93
CA LYS A 176 -15.00 8.14 13.64
C LYS A 176 -15.97 9.05 12.87
N ASP A 177 -15.44 9.87 11.96
CA ASP A 177 -16.15 10.75 11.03
C ASP A 177 -16.29 10.15 9.63
N PHE A 178 -16.28 8.82 9.51
CA PHE A 178 -16.40 8.12 8.25
C PHE A 178 -17.62 8.59 7.44
N GLY A 179 -17.38 8.93 6.17
CA GLY A 179 -18.43 9.41 5.27
C GLY A 179 -18.81 10.87 5.45
N SER A 180 -18.07 11.66 6.26
CA SER A 180 -18.32 13.09 6.40
C SER A 180 -18.13 13.81 5.05
N MET A 181 -18.91 14.87 4.84
CA MET A 181 -18.85 15.68 3.62
C MET A 181 -17.45 16.31 3.45
N GLU A 182 -16.79 16.62 4.55
CA GLU A 182 -15.44 17.20 4.58
C GLU A 182 -14.39 16.22 4.02
N ASN A 183 -14.44 14.95 4.47
CA ASN A 183 -13.56 13.89 3.97
C ASN A 183 -13.81 13.64 2.48
N LEU A 184 -15.07 13.59 2.06
CA LEU A 184 -15.46 13.38 0.68
C LEU A 184 -14.97 14.52 -0.24
N LEU A 185 -15.19 15.77 0.17
CA LEU A 185 -14.74 16.95 -0.59
C LEU A 185 -13.22 16.98 -0.73
N LEU A 186 -12.49 16.69 0.35
CA LEU A 186 -11.03 16.64 0.30
C LEU A 186 -10.55 15.53 -0.65
N ALA A 187 -11.15 14.34 -0.57
CA ALA A 187 -10.80 13.21 -1.43
C ALA A 187 -11.08 13.51 -2.92
N VAL A 188 -12.25 14.09 -3.22
CA VAL A 188 -12.61 14.51 -4.58
C VAL A 188 -11.66 15.60 -5.08
N PHE A 189 -11.33 16.58 -4.26
CA PHE A 189 -10.37 17.63 -4.61
C PHE A 189 -9.00 17.03 -5.01
N VAL A 190 -8.45 16.14 -4.18
CA VAL A 190 -7.17 15.45 -4.47
C VAL A 190 -7.25 14.65 -5.76
N LEU A 191 -8.36 13.91 -5.97
CA LEU A 191 -8.58 13.14 -7.18
C LEU A 191 -8.59 14.04 -8.44
N VAL A 192 -9.31 15.16 -8.38
CA VAL A 192 -9.39 16.13 -9.48
C VAL A 192 -8.00 16.71 -9.78
N VAL A 193 -7.24 17.07 -8.75
CA VAL A 193 -5.86 17.55 -8.92
C VAL A 193 -4.99 16.49 -9.61
N ILE A 194 -5.02 15.24 -9.17
CA ILE A 194 -4.24 14.15 -9.78
C ILE A 194 -4.64 13.96 -11.25
N LEU A 195 -5.95 13.90 -11.55
CA LEU A 195 -6.44 13.73 -12.90
C LEU A 195 -6.07 14.90 -13.80
N PHE A 196 -6.15 16.13 -13.27
CA PHE A 196 -5.73 17.33 -13.98
C PHE A 196 -4.27 17.24 -14.41
N PHE A 197 -3.36 17.04 -13.47
CA PHE A 197 -1.94 16.95 -13.79
C PHE A 197 -1.59 15.73 -14.65
N LYS A 198 -2.31 14.61 -14.50
CA LYS A 198 -2.10 13.41 -15.30
C LYS A 198 -2.47 13.59 -16.76
N HIS A 199 -3.59 14.30 -17.06
CA HIS A 199 -4.13 14.41 -18.41
C HIS A 199 -3.69 15.68 -19.14
N TRP A 200 -3.60 16.81 -18.45
CA TRP A 200 -3.30 18.10 -19.08
C TRP A 200 -1.83 18.45 -19.12
N THR A 201 -1.00 17.82 -18.31
CA THR A 201 0.45 18.09 -18.33
C THR A 201 1.21 16.94 -19.01
N LYS A 202 2.43 17.23 -19.48
CA LYS A 202 3.31 16.25 -20.12
C LYS A 202 4.65 16.17 -19.40
N GLY A 203 5.36 15.06 -19.58
CA GLY A 203 6.70 14.86 -19.02
C GLY A 203 6.70 14.67 -17.50
N PHE A 204 7.61 15.34 -16.82
CA PHE A 204 7.84 15.20 -15.38
C PHE A 204 6.59 15.47 -14.53
N LEU A 205 5.83 16.53 -14.83
CA LEU A 205 4.63 16.88 -14.08
C LEU A 205 3.53 15.82 -14.16
N SER A 206 3.29 15.25 -15.34
CA SER A 206 2.33 14.15 -15.51
C SER A 206 2.73 12.90 -14.74
N SER A 207 4.02 12.59 -14.72
CA SER A 207 4.55 11.44 -13.97
C SER A 207 4.51 11.66 -12.45
N SER A 208 4.66 12.92 -12.01
CA SER A 208 4.62 13.30 -10.59
C SER A 208 3.23 13.68 -10.09
N SER A 209 2.18 13.42 -10.87
CA SER A 209 0.80 13.84 -10.55
C SER A 209 0.31 13.35 -9.18
N ILE A 210 0.69 12.14 -8.77
CA ILE A 210 0.33 11.57 -7.46
C ILE A 210 0.98 12.37 -6.33
N LEU A 211 2.27 12.70 -6.46
CA LEU A 211 2.98 13.51 -5.48
C LEU A 211 2.37 14.90 -5.35
N ILE A 212 2.05 15.54 -6.49
CA ILE A 212 1.39 16.85 -6.52
C ILE A 212 0.03 16.76 -5.83
N GLY A 213 -0.73 15.69 -6.07
CA GLY A 213 -2.01 15.45 -5.41
C GLY A 213 -1.89 15.32 -3.89
N ILE A 214 -0.86 14.59 -3.41
CA ILE A 214 -0.60 14.46 -1.97
C ILE A 214 -0.28 15.83 -1.36
N VAL A 215 0.64 16.58 -1.96
CA VAL A 215 1.03 17.91 -1.46
C VAL A 215 -0.18 18.85 -1.46
N ALA A 216 -0.95 18.88 -2.55
CA ALA A 216 -2.17 19.68 -2.64
C ALA A 216 -3.20 19.28 -1.58
N GLY A 217 -3.36 17.97 -1.33
CA GLY A 217 -4.23 17.44 -0.28
C GLY A 217 -3.82 17.88 1.11
N TYR A 218 -2.52 17.83 1.43
CA TYR A 218 -2.00 18.34 2.71
C TYR A 218 -2.22 19.85 2.87
N ILE A 219 -1.99 20.63 1.81
CA ILE A 219 -2.24 22.09 1.83
C ILE A 219 -3.73 22.35 2.02
N ALA A 220 -4.60 21.64 1.32
CA ALA A 220 -6.04 21.80 1.47
C ALA A 220 -6.51 21.42 2.89
N ALA A 221 -6.03 20.30 3.44
CA ALA A 221 -6.33 19.88 4.81
C ALA A 221 -5.84 20.90 5.84
N PHE A 222 -4.66 21.50 5.61
CA PHE A 222 -4.13 22.57 6.46
C PHE A 222 -5.04 23.80 6.43
N ILE A 223 -5.46 24.25 5.25
CA ILE A 223 -6.37 25.39 5.08
C ILE A 223 -7.73 25.09 5.72
N MET A 224 -8.26 23.88 5.54
CA MET A 224 -9.51 23.45 6.18
C MET A 224 -9.42 23.52 7.70
N GLY A 225 -8.25 23.24 8.29
CA GLY A 225 -8.01 23.34 9.73
C GLY A 225 -8.15 24.75 10.32
N PHE A 226 -8.05 25.80 9.48
CA PHE A 226 -8.32 27.18 9.90
C PHE A 226 -9.80 27.58 9.75
N ILE A 227 -10.52 26.97 8.84
CA ILE A 227 -11.88 27.38 8.46
C ILE A 227 -12.94 26.51 9.17
N LEU A 228 -12.66 25.23 9.34
CA LEU A 228 -13.61 24.24 9.84
C LEU A 228 -13.25 23.76 11.25
N PRO A 229 -14.25 23.35 12.06
CA PRO A 229 -13.99 22.79 13.38
C PRO A 229 -13.20 21.48 13.27
N THR A 230 -12.08 21.40 13.98
CA THR A 230 -11.15 20.27 13.98
C THR A 230 -11.62 19.10 14.82
N THR A 231 -12.59 19.33 15.71
CA THR A 231 -13.18 18.33 16.58
C THR A 231 -14.62 18.02 16.14
N GLY A 232 -15.01 16.79 16.32
CA GLY A 232 -16.38 16.32 16.17
C GLY A 232 -16.84 15.68 17.46
N VAL A 233 -18.16 15.55 17.63
CA VAL A 233 -18.78 14.87 18.79
C VAL A 233 -19.51 13.64 18.26
N THR A 234 -19.24 12.47 18.84
CA THR A 234 -19.95 11.24 18.53
C THR A 234 -21.37 11.30 19.12
N ALA A 235 -22.28 10.46 18.65
CA ALA A 235 -23.65 10.35 19.19
C ALA A 235 -23.68 10.10 20.71
N ASP A 236 -22.62 9.51 21.24
CA ASP A 236 -22.43 9.24 22.68
C ASP A 236 -21.80 10.43 23.46
N GLY A 237 -21.65 11.61 22.83
CA GLY A 237 -21.09 12.81 23.47
C GLY A 237 -19.58 12.82 23.63
N VAL A 238 -18.85 11.87 23.03
CA VAL A 238 -17.38 11.81 23.10
C VAL A 238 -16.77 12.68 22.01
N GLU A 239 -15.93 13.64 22.40
CA GLU A 239 -15.16 14.43 21.44
C GLU A 239 -14.09 13.60 20.74
N PHE A 240 -13.92 13.79 19.47
CA PHE A 240 -12.86 13.19 18.68
C PHE A 240 -12.27 14.18 17.67
N THR A 241 -11.01 13.96 17.30
CA THR A 241 -10.37 14.72 16.24
C THR A 241 -10.75 14.11 14.88
N LYS A 242 -11.17 14.96 13.94
CA LYS A 242 -11.56 14.54 12.59
C LYS A 242 -10.38 13.93 11.82
N ALA A 243 -10.65 13.01 10.89
CA ALA A 243 -9.63 12.22 10.20
C ALA A 243 -8.68 13.07 9.33
N TRP A 244 -9.16 14.16 8.76
CA TRP A 244 -8.37 15.06 7.91
C TRP A 244 -7.46 16.04 8.68
N VAL A 245 -7.57 16.14 10.01
CA VAL A 245 -6.80 17.08 10.84
C VAL A 245 -5.35 16.63 10.99
N LEU A 246 -4.43 17.53 10.65
CA LEU A 246 -2.99 17.29 10.77
C LEU A 246 -2.52 17.45 12.22
N ASN A 247 -1.91 16.40 12.77
CA ASN A 247 -1.36 16.43 14.13
C ASN A 247 0.12 16.86 14.12
N TRP A 248 0.35 18.16 14.21
CA TRP A 248 1.70 18.74 14.21
C TRP A 248 2.56 18.31 15.39
N ASN A 249 1.96 18.02 16.54
CA ASN A 249 2.71 17.57 17.72
C ASN A 249 3.37 16.20 17.46
N LYS A 250 2.68 15.29 16.78
CA LYS A 250 3.25 13.98 16.39
C LYS A 250 4.37 14.16 15.36
N VAL A 251 4.22 15.11 14.43
CA VAL A 251 5.26 15.40 13.43
C VAL A 251 6.50 15.98 14.11
N ALA A 252 6.34 16.92 15.07
CA ALA A 252 7.45 17.53 15.78
C ALA A 252 8.21 16.57 16.70
N GLN A 253 7.52 15.55 17.24
CA GLN A 253 8.12 14.52 18.11
C GLN A 253 8.73 13.37 17.31
N ALA A 254 8.50 13.29 16.01
CA ALA A 254 9.03 12.22 15.16
C ALA A 254 10.56 12.31 15.05
N SER A 255 11.24 11.19 15.25
CA SER A 255 12.68 11.08 15.06
C SER A 255 13.04 11.20 13.58
N TRP A 256 14.05 12.03 13.27
CA TRP A 256 14.59 12.16 11.91
C TRP A 256 15.23 10.86 11.40
N PHE A 257 15.79 10.07 12.31
CA PHE A 257 16.39 8.78 12.02
C PHE A 257 15.84 7.74 12.98
N ALA A 258 15.21 6.72 12.43
CA ALA A 258 14.77 5.56 13.17
C ALA A 258 15.34 4.30 12.52
N ILE A 259 16.01 3.48 13.29
CA ILE A 259 16.47 2.15 12.83
C ILE A 259 15.27 1.23 12.86
N PRO A 260 14.84 0.67 11.72
CA PRO A 260 13.68 -0.22 11.66
C PRO A 260 13.94 -1.50 12.45
N LYS A 261 12.98 -1.88 13.29
CA LYS A 261 13.01 -3.17 13.98
C LYS A 261 12.53 -4.25 13.01
N LEU A 262 13.42 -5.05 12.47
CA LEU A 262 13.15 -6.02 11.39
C LEU A 262 11.98 -6.97 11.68
N VAL A 263 11.72 -7.33 12.91
CA VAL A 263 10.61 -8.21 13.30
C VAL A 263 9.92 -7.65 14.55
N PRO A 264 9.04 -6.63 14.42
CA PRO A 264 8.36 -6.05 15.57
C PRO A 264 7.24 -6.93 16.13
N VAL A 265 6.80 -7.96 15.39
CA VAL A 265 5.72 -8.88 15.75
C VAL A 265 6.21 -10.32 15.69
N LYS A 266 5.81 -11.17 16.65
CA LYS A 266 6.11 -12.60 16.60
C LYS A 266 5.45 -13.24 15.38
N ILE A 267 6.26 -13.91 14.56
CA ILE A 267 5.79 -14.67 13.40
C ILE A 267 5.11 -15.95 13.91
N ILE A 268 3.89 -16.18 13.48
CA ILE A 268 3.10 -17.35 13.86
C ILE A 268 2.79 -18.16 12.60
N PHE A 269 3.21 -19.41 12.59
CA PHE A 269 2.89 -20.33 11.50
C PHE A 269 1.56 -21.03 11.80
N ASP A 270 0.48 -20.54 11.23
CA ASP A 270 -0.82 -21.19 11.26
C ASP A 270 -1.10 -21.87 9.91
N MET A 271 -1.31 -23.18 9.96
CA MET A 271 -1.58 -23.99 8.78
C MET A 271 -2.86 -23.54 8.05
N ARG A 272 -3.85 -23.03 8.76
CA ARG A 272 -5.11 -22.53 8.19
C ARG A 272 -4.91 -21.21 7.42
N ALA A 273 -4.10 -20.30 7.97
CA ALA A 273 -3.73 -19.06 7.30
C ALA A 273 -2.86 -19.36 6.07
N SER A 274 -1.93 -20.29 6.17
CA SER A 274 -1.03 -20.70 5.09
C SER A 274 -1.77 -21.37 3.92
N CYS A 275 -2.73 -22.25 4.19
CA CYS A 275 -3.57 -22.85 3.15
C CYS A 275 -4.43 -21.82 2.41
N ARG A 276 -4.94 -20.79 3.10
CA ARG A 276 -5.70 -19.71 2.45
C ARG A 276 -4.82 -18.82 1.56
N CYS A 277 -3.59 -18.61 1.94
CA CYS A 277 -2.61 -17.88 1.13
C CYS A 277 -2.15 -18.68 -0.10
N SER A 278 -2.04 -20.00 0.05
CA SER A 278 -1.44 -20.90 -0.96
C SER A 278 -2.40 -21.34 -2.07
N SER A 279 -3.67 -21.26 -1.91
CA SER A 279 -4.80 -21.46 -2.83
C SER A 279 -5.97 -22.05 -2.05
N CYS A 280 -7.00 -21.34 -1.83
CA CYS A 280 -8.29 -22.00 -1.88
C CYS A 280 -9.41 -20.96 -1.75
N SER A 281 -9.86 -20.50 -2.87
CA SER A 281 -11.26 -20.34 -3.13
C SER A 281 -11.95 -21.71 -3.01
N SER A 282 -12.06 -22.27 -1.81
CA SER A 282 -12.96 -23.36 -1.54
C SER A 282 -14.08 -22.84 -0.65
N SER A 283 -15.21 -22.57 -1.31
CA SER A 283 -16.53 -22.39 -0.72
C SER A 283 -16.78 -23.29 0.49
N ARG A 284 -16.75 -22.73 1.68
CA ARG A 284 -17.46 -23.30 2.82
C ARG A 284 -18.57 -22.35 3.21
N PRO A 285 -19.82 -22.84 3.38
CA PRO A 285 -20.92 -22.01 3.82
C PRO A 285 -20.64 -21.49 5.24
N LEU A 286 -20.91 -20.21 5.43
CA LEU A 286 -20.90 -19.56 6.72
C LEU A 286 -21.83 -20.34 7.67
N ARG A 287 -21.29 -20.91 8.73
CA ARG A 287 -22.10 -21.37 9.85
C ARG A 287 -22.73 -20.14 10.50
N PRO A 288 -24.05 -20.10 10.68
CA PRO A 288 -24.67 -19.04 11.44
C PRO A 288 -24.13 -19.09 12.87
N SER A 289 -23.77 -17.94 13.39
CA SER A 289 -23.43 -17.74 14.81
C SER A 289 -24.61 -18.22 15.67
N ALA A 290 -24.36 -19.21 16.49
CA ALA A 290 -25.31 -19.60 17.51
C ALA A 290 -25.58 -18.42 18.46
N THR A 291 -26.78 -17.91 18.41
CA THR A 291 -27.35 -17.04 19.43
C THR A 291 -27.22 -17.71 20.77
N SER A 292 -26.53 -17.06 21.71
CA SER A 292 -26.60 -17.41 23.12
C SER A 292 -28.00 -17.08 23.67
N PRO A 293 -28.68 -17.97 24.33
CA PRO A 293 -29.91 -17.63 25.03
C PRO A 293 -29.63 -17.09 26.42
N ALA A 294 -30.42 -16.05 26.79
CA ALA A 294 -30.73 -15.47 28.09
C ALA A 294 -29.60 -15.03 28.98
#